data_f6f4dacae48f49a5aad873f15fd35894
#
_entry.id   f6f4dacae48f49a5aad873f15fd35894
#
_cell.length_a   1.000
_cell.length_b   1.000
_cell.length_c   1.000
_cell.angle_alpha   90.00
_cell.angle_beta   90.00
_cell.angle_gamma   90.00
#
_symmetry.space_group_name_H-M   'P 1'
#
loop_
_entity.id
_entity.type
_entity.pdbx_description
1 polymer ?
#
loop_
_entity_poly.entity_id
_entity_poly.type
_entity_poly.pdbx_seq_one_letter_code
_entity_poly.pdbx_strand_id
1 'polypeptide(L)'
;MIYKLKDEWIAGLFSPDPGVRTGSAEQIYAAGYTSAERTVRGWCEHPEFARLLGEILSVTVGLAVTPETFTKIREANGWPRLADVPAEQDAVEFELPFEGNVALDVLTSREPDGTGAIAKFLSKLGEGVQQVEFRCSDVDRATVILRERFGMNAVYPETRLGADGTRVNFFLVSGSDRKKVLIELYEAGPIRF
;
A
#
# COMPACT_ATOMS: atom_id res chain seq x y z
N MET A 1 1.65 15.57 -4.90
CA MET A 1 2.81 15.37 -3.96
C MET A 1 2.27 14.50 -2.86
N ILE A 2 2.66 13.24 -2.87
CA ILE A 2 2.30 12.24 -1.86
C ILE A 2 2.89 12.71 -0.52
N TYR A 3 2.32 12.33 0.61
CA TYR A 3 2.76 12.75 1.92
C TYR A 3 4.25 12.47 2.12
N LYS A 4 5.08 13.53 2.23
CA LYS A 4 6.42 13.37 2.77
C LYS A 4 6.24 13.08 4.26
N LEU A 5 6.56 11.86 4.64
CA LEU A 5 6.62 11.47 6.05
C LEU A 5 7.75 12.25 6.74
N LYS A 6 7.69 12.31 8.05
CA LYS A 6 8.84 12.77 8.84
C LYS A 6 9.91 11.69 8.78
N ASP A 7 11.13 12.05 8.48
CA ASP A 7 12.26 11.13 8.38
C ASP A 7 12.46 10.32 9.69
N GLU A 8 12.10 10.93 10.85
CA GLU A 8 12.13 10.28 12.16
C GLU A 8 11.18 9.08 12.28
N TRP A 9 10.03 9.07 11.57
CA TRP A 9 9.09 7.96 11.60
C TRP A 9 9.63 6.75 10.82
N ILE A 10 10.26 6.99 9.68
CA ILE A 10 10.89 5.91 8.90
C ILE A 10 12.09 5.35 9.69
N ALA A 11 12.91 6.24 10.25
CA ALA A 11 14.03 5.83 11.08
C ALA A 11 13.61 5.03 12.32
N GLY A 12 12.46 5.35 12.90
CA GLY A 12 11.89 4.63 14.03
C GLY A 12 11.56 3.17 13.74
N LEU A 13 11.24 2.80 12.48
CA LEU A 13 10.93 1.41 12.10
C LEU A 13 12.12 0.44 12.24
N PHE A 14 13.35 0.94 12.29
CA PHE A 14 14.55 0.15 12.56
C PHE A 14 15.24 0.49 13.88
N SER A 15 14.49 1.11 14.80
CA SER A 15 14.96 1.29 16.19
C SER A 15 15.18 -0.06 16.87
N PRO A 16 16.18 -0.19 17.75
CA PRO A 16 16.33 -1.36 18.60
C PRO A 16 15.18 -1.51 19.60
N ASP A 17 14.47 -0.43 19.94
CA ASP A 17 13.33 -0.42 20.85
C ASP A 17 12.03 -0.80 20.10
N PRO A 18 11.36 -1.93 20.45
CA PRO A 18 10.10 -2.35 19.85
C PRO A 18 8.97 -1.32 19.99
N GLY A 19 8.92 -0.59 21.13
CA GLY A 19 7.91 0.43 21.37
C GLY A 19 8.07 1.62 20.39
N VAL A 20 9.31 2.00 20.09
CA VAL A 20 9.58 3.04 19.08
C VAL A 20 9.17 2.56 17.69
N ARG A 21 9.43 1.28 17.34
CA ARG A 21 9.01 0.72 16.04
C ARG A 21 7.49 0.74 15.89
N THR A 22 6.77 0.30 16.93
CA THR A 22 5.29 0.30 16.94
C THR A 22 4.74 1.72 16.81
N GLY A 23 5.21 2.66 17.63
CA GLY A 23 4.74 4.05 17.55
C GLY A 23 5.03 4.71 16.19
N SER A 24 6.16 4.38 15.56
CA SER A 24 6.49 4.87 14.22
C SER A 24 5.57 4.27 13.16
N ALA A 25 5.29 2.96 13.24
CA ALA A 25 4.36 2.30 12.34
C ALA A 25 2.95 2.88 12.44
N GLU A 26 2.46 3.16 13.64
CA GLU A 26 1.16 3.80 13.87
C GLU A 26 1.07 5.18 13.22
N GLN A 27 2.13 5.99 13.32
CA GLN A 27 2.16 7.32 12.69
C GLN A 27 2.14 7.24 11.16
N ILE A 28 2.93 6.32 10.59
CA ILE A 28 2.97 6.10 9.14
C ILE A 28 1.62 5.58 8.64
N TYR A 29 1.07 4.58 9.33
CA TYR A 29 -0.23 4.01 9.01
C TYR A 29 -1.34 5.07 9.06
N ALA A 30 -1.41 5.85 10.14
CA ALA A 30 -2.40 6.91 10.30
C ALA A 30 -2.31 7.96 9.19
N ALA A 31 -1.09 8.37 8.82
CA ALA A 31 -0.86 9.31 7.73
C ALA A 31 -1.33 8.75 6.37
N GLY A 32 -0.99 7.51 6.07
CA GLY A 32 -1.41 6.82 4.85
C GLY A 32 -2.93 6.65 4.80
N TYR A 33 -3.52 6.05 5.83
CA TYR A 33 -4.96 5.83 5.91
C TYR A 33 -5.76 7.13 5.76
N THR A 34 -5.40 8.18 6.49
CA THR A 34 -6.09 9.48 6.42
C THR A 34 -6.06 10.07 5.01
N SER A 35 -5.01 9.81 4.25
CA SER A 35 -4.89 10.29 2.87
C SER A 35 -5.94 9.69 1.92
N ALA A 36 -6.33 8.43 2.13
CA ALA A 36 -7.27 7.67 1.31
C ALA A 36 -8.70 7.63 1.87
N GLU A 37 -8.85 7.75 3.19
CA GLU A 37 -10.08 7.49 3.95
C GLU A 37 -11.30 8.18 3.35
N ARG A 38 -11.21 9.48 3.09
CA ARG A 38 -12.36 10.25 2.57
C ARG A 38 -12.85 9.71 1.22
N THR A 39 -11.94 9.35 0.35
CA THR A 39 -12.28 8.82 -0.99
C THR A 39 -12.95 7.46 -0.86
N VAL A 40 -12.37 6.56 -0.08
CA VAL A 40 -12.92 5.21 0.09
C VAL A 40 -14.26 5.24 0.82
N ARG A 41 -14.44 6.10 1.83
CA ARG A 41 -15.76 6.32 2.45
C ARG A 41 -16.81 6.77 1.43
N GLY A 42 -16.46 7.69 0.52
CA GLY A 42 -17.34 8.11 -0.56
C GLY A 42 -17.71 6.95 -1.50
N TRP A 43 -16.79 6.07 -1.80
CA TRP A 43 -17.06 4.86 -2.59
C TRP A 43 -17.98 3.88 -1.86
N CYS A 44 -17.83 3.78 -0.53
CA CYS A 44 -18.68 2.94 0.33
C CYS A 44 -20.14 3.44 0.44
N GLU A 45 -20.47 4.62 -0.04
CA GLU A 45 -21.86 5.05 -0.19
C GLU A 45 -22.63 4.18 -1.22
N HIS A 46 -21.90 3.50 -2.12
CA HIS A 46 -22.48 2.48 -2.99
C HIS A 46 -22.57 1.14 -2.24
N PRO A 47 -23.78 0.60 -1.98
CA PRO A 47 -23.98 -0.55 -1.10
C PRO A 47 -23.24 -1.82 -1.55
N GLU A 48 -23.15 -2.04 -2.87
CA GLU A 48 -22.45 -3.20 -3.41
C GLU A 48 -20.93 -3.05 -3.22
N PHE A 49 -20.38 -1.85 -3.43
CA PHE A 49 -18.95 -1.60 -3.18
C PHE A 49 -18.59 -1.79 -1.71
N ALA A 50 -19.42 -1.26 -0.80
CA ALA A 50 -19.24 -1.46 0.63
C ALA A 50 -19.21 -2.95 1.01
N ARG A 51 -20.09 -3.78 0.42
CA ARG A 51 -20.10 -5.23 0.65
C ARG A 51 -18.81 -5.92 0.15
N LEU A 52 -18.24 -5.45 -0.95
CA LEU A 52 -16.99 -6.00 -1.48
C LEU A 52 -15.80 -5.74 -0.55
N LEU A 53 -15.77 -4.59 0.13
CA LEU A 53 -14.74 -4.27 1.13
C LEU A 53 -14.99 -4.94 2.49
N GLY A 54 -16.24 -5.35 2.78
CA GLY A 54 -16.63 -5.96 4.06
C GLY A 54 -16.98 -4.92 5.13
N GLU A 55 -17.51 -5.41 6.26
CA GLU A 55 -17.93 -4.56 7.39
C GLU A 55 -16.76 -3.88 8.10
N ILE A 56 -15.61 -4.56 8.15
CA ILE A 56 -14.37 -4.05 8.72
C ILE A 56 -13.37 -3.92 7.56
N LEU A 57 -12.92 -2.70 7.31
CA LEU A 57 -11.91 -2.44 6.29
C LEU A 57 -10.58 -3.08 6.71
N SER A 58 -10.07 -3.96 5.86
CA SER A 58 -8.69 -4.44 5.96
C SER A 58 -7.81 -3.50 5.15
N VAL A 59 -6.93 -2.79 5.82
CA VAL A 59 -6.10 -1.74 5.23
C VAL A 59 -4.64 -2.01 5.53
N THR A 60 -3.81 -1.92 4.50
CA THR A 60 -2.34 -1.93 4.61
C THR A 60 -1.82 -0.62 4.00
N VAL A 61 -0.76 -0.06 4.57
CA VAL A 61 -0.13 1.14 4.03
C VAL A 61 1.21 0.77 3.41
N GLY A 62 1.33 0.97 2.10
CA GLY A 62 2.54 0.72 1.33
C GLY A 62 3.56 1.85 1.52
N LEU A 63 4.69 1.51 2.13
CA LEU A 63 5.81 2.40 2.42
C LEU A 63 6.97 2.11 1.47
N ALA A 64 7.21 2.99 0.49
CA ALA A 64 8.37 2.89 -0.37
C ALA A 64 9.61 3.48 0.30
N VAL A 65 10.69 2.71 0.33
CA VAL A 65 11.98 3.10 0.93
C VAL A 65 13.15 2.70 0.03
N THR A 66 14.31 3.32 0.25
CA THR A 66 15.55 2.93 -0.43
C THR A 66 15.96 1.50 -0.07
N PRO A 67 16.74 0.80 -0.91
CA PRO A 67 17.22 -0.56 -0.60
C PRO A 67 17.99 -0.64 0.73
N GLU A 68 18.72 0.42 1.09
CA GLU A 68 19.44 0.48 2.36
C GLU A 68 18.45 0.54 3.54
N THR A 69 17.46 1.43 3.49
CA THR A 69 16.43 1.57 4.53
C THR A 69 15.57 0.30 4.63
N PHE A 70 15.22 -0.30 3.49
CA PHE A 70 14.49 -1.57 3.40
C PHE A 70 15.22 -2.68 4.19
N THR A 71 16.52 -2.81 3.96
CA THR A 71 17.35 -3.82 4.65
C THR A 71 17.39 -3.57 6.16
N LYS A 72 17.59 -2.31 6.60
CA LYS A 72 17.58 -1.93 8.02
C LYS A 72 16.26 -2.25 8.71
N ILE A 73 15.14 -1.90 8.07
CA ILE A 73 13.80 -2.19 8.61
C ILE A 73 13.60 -3.71 8.73
N ARG A 74 13.93 -4.46 7.67
CA ARG A 74 13.77 -5.91 7.65
C ARG A 74 14.60 -6.60 8.73
N GLU A 75 15.85 -6.18 8.90
CA GLU A 75 16.75 -6.70 9.94
C GLU A 75 16.20 -6.44 11.35
N ALA A 76 15.84 -5.19 11.66
CA ALA A 76 15.35 -4.79 12.97
C ALA A 76 14.01 -5.48 13.34
N ASN A 77 13.27 -5.96 12.37
CA ASN A 77 11.98 -6.65 12.55
C ASN A 77 12.07 -8.18 12.35
N GLY A 78 13.25 -8.78 12.51
CA GLY A 78 13.42 -10.23 12.54
C GLY A 78 13.38 -10.92 11.19
N TRP A 79 13.76 -10.24 10.11
CA TRP A 79 13.85 -10.78 8.75
C TRP A 79 12.53 -11.38 8.24
N PRO A 80 11.43 -10.63 8.22
CA PRO A 80 10.17 -11.11 7.67
C PRO A 80 10.36 -11.68 6.26
N ARG A 81 9.52 -12.66 5.91
CA ARG A 81 9.54 -13.27 4.58
C ARG A 81 9.29 -12.22 3.50
N LEU A 82 10.04 -12.27 2.43
CA LEU A 82 9.73 -11.50 1.24
C LEU A 82 8.50 -12.08 0.54
N ALA A 83 7.63 -11.22 0.06
CA ALA A 83 6.51 -11.61 -0.79
C ALA A 83 7.01 -12.14 -2.14
N ASP A 84 6.24 -13.03 -2.75
CA ASP A 84 6.50 -13.52 -4.10
C ASP A 84 5.88 -12.52 -5.11
N VAL A 85 6.70 -11.56 -5.52
CA VAL A 85 6.28 -10.49 -6.44
C VAL A 85 6.56 -10.92 -7.88
N PRO A 86 5.58 -10.81 -8.81
CA PRO A 86 5.78 -11.10 -10.22
C PRO A 86 7.02 -10.42 -10.81
N ALA A 87 7.77 -11.15 -11.63
CA ALA A 87 9.08 -10.69 -12.12
C ALA A 87 9.03 -9.41 -12.96
N GLU A 88 7.88 -9.14 -13.59
CA GLU A 88 7.62 -7.93 -14.37
C GLU A 88 7.32 -6.69 -13.53
N GLN A 89 7.16 -6.85 -12.23
CA GLN A 89 6.96 -5.74 -11.29
C GLN A 89 8.29 -5.32 -10.69
N ASP A 90 8.52 -4.01 -10.67
CA ASP A 90 9.70 -3.42 -10.05
C ASP A 90 9.48 -3.24 -8.54
N ALA A 91 9.28 -4.35 -7.83
CA ALA A 91 9.11 -4.32 -6.37
C ALA A 91 9.78 -5.52 -5.69
N VAL A 92 10.34 -5.27 -4.52
CA VAL A 92 10.66 -6.24 -3.48
C VAL A 92 9.96 -5.75 -2.24
N GLU A 93 9.19 -6.62 -1.57
CA GLU A 93 8.34 -6.18 -0.45
C GLU A 93 8.20 -7.23 0.64
N PHE A 94 7.81 -6.78 1.82
CA PHE A 94 7.40 -7.61 2.94
C PHE A 94 6.39 -6.86 3.82
N GLU A 95 5.47 -7.60 4.41
CA GLU A 95 4.48 -7.06 5.32
C GLU A 95 4.99 -7.06 6.77
N LEU A 96 4.68 -5.97 7.49
CA LEU A 96 4.89 -5.81 8.93
C LEU A 96 3.55 -5.59 9.62
N PRO A 97 3.00 -6.61 10.27
CA PRO A 97 1.86 -6.44 11.16
C PRO A 97 2.29 -5.91 12.53
N PHE A 98 1.50 -5.00 13.07
CA PHE A 98 1.63 -4.46 14.43
C PHE A 98 0.32 -4.64 15.18
N GLU A 99 0.31 -4.35 16.49
CA GLU A 99 -0.91 -4.36 17.30
C GLU A 99 -1.93 -3.33 16.78
N GLY A 100 -3.21 -3.52 17.11
CA GLY A 100 -4.27 -2.56 16.74
C GLY A 100 -4.67 -2.54 15.26
N ASN A 101 -4.46 -3.63 14.53
CA ASN A 101 -4.72 -3.72 13.08
C ASN A 101 -3.88 -2.76 12.22
N VAL A 102 -2.72 -2.36 12.70
CA VAL A 102 -1.74 -1.60 11.92
C VAL A 102 -0.93 -2.57 11.07
N ALA A 103 -0.93 -2.37 9.76
CA ALA A 103 -0.11 -3.14 8.82
C ALA A 103 0.60 -2.19 7.85
N LEU A 104 1.89 -2.41 7.68
CA LEU A 104 2.69 -1.74 6.66
C LEU A 104 3.19 -2.77 5.66
N ASP A 105 3.07 -2.46 4.37
CA ASP A 105 3.81 -3.14 3.33
C ASP A 105 5.06 -2.32 2.99
N VAL A 106 6.23 -2.83 3.36
CA VAL A 106 7.50 -2.14 3.12
C VAL A 106 8.05 -2.61 1.79
N LEU A 107 8.21 -1.66 0.86
CA LEU A 107 8.59 -1.98 -0.51
C LEU A 107 9.79 -1.14 -0.99
N THR A 108 10.58 -1.73 -1.87
CA THR A 108 11.69 -1.06 -2.55
C THR A 108 11.76 -1.50 -4.01
N SER A 109 12.48 -0.74 -4.84
CA SER A 109 12.70 -1.09 -6.25
C SER A 109 13.74 -2.20 -6.38
N ARG A 110 13.51 -3.15 -7.31
CA ARG A 110 14.53 -4.11 -7.75
C ARG A 110 15.65 -3.42 -8.50
N GLU A 111 15.31 -2.37 -9.25
CA GLU A 111 16.21 -1.57 -10.08
C GLU A 111 16.11 -0.09 -9.66
N PRO A 112 16.83 0.35 -8.62
CA PRO A 112 16.71 1.70 -8.06
C PRO A 112 16.92 2.82 -9.07
N ASP A 113 17.81 2.60 -10.05
CA ASP A 113 18.08 3.53 -11.15
C ASP A 113 17.19 3.28 -12.40
N GLY A 114 16.23 2.37 -12.27
CA GLY A 114 15.36 1.95 -13.35
C GLY A 114 14.20 2.90 -13.61
N THR A 115 13.30 2.46 -14.51
CA THR A 115 12.11 3.21 -14.91
C THR A 115 10.82 2.68 -14.29
N GLY A 116 10.91 1.76 -13.32
CA GLY A 116 9.80 1.17 -12.61
C GLY A 116 9.02 2.18 -11.77
N ALA A 117 7.84 1.79 -11.31
CA ALA A 117 6.97 2.69 -10.56
C ALA A 117 7.59 3.12 -9.22
N ILE A 118 8.21 2.17 -8.50
CA ILE A 118 8.84 2.42 -7.20
C ILE A 118 10.11 3.26 -7.37
N ALA A 119 10.96 2.92 -8.36
CA ALA A 119 12.15 3.71 -8.67
C ALA A 119 11.80 5.18 -8.97
N LYS A 120 10.78 5.41 -9.81
CA LYS A 120 10.28 6.75 -10.12
C LYS A 120 9.70 7.48 -8.90
N PHE A 121 9.00 6.76 -8.04
CA PHE A 121 8.47 7.34 -6.81
C PHE A 121 9.62 7.81 -5.92
N LEU A 122 10.57 6.94 -5.61
CA LEU A 122 11.72 7.25 -4.76
C LEU A 122 12.58 8.38 -5.32
N SER A 123 12.86 8.37 -6.63
CA SER A 123 13.62 9.43 -7.31
C SER A 123 12.96 10.81 -7.22
N LYS A 124 11.62 10.88 -7.31
CA LYS A 124 10.88 12.16 -7.35
C LYS A 124 10.48 12.66 -5.98
N LEU A 125 10.16 11.78 -5.05
CA LEU A 125 9.48 12.11 -3.80
C LEU A 125 10.29 11.70 -2.56
N GLY A 126 11.29 10.82 -2.74
CA GLY A 126 12.01 10.20 -1.63
C GLY A 126 11.19 9.10 -0.96
N GLU A 127 11.63 8.69 0.21
CA GLU A 127 10.96 7.68 1.02
C GLU A 127 9.61 8.18 1.55
N GLY A 128 8.59 7.32 1.55
CA GLY A 128 7.27 7.73 2.02
C GLY A 128 6.14 6.76 1.64
N VAL A 129 4.91 7.12 2.02
CA VAL A 129 3.71 6.36 1.64
C VAL A 129 3.54 6.43 0.13
N GLN A 130 3.60 5.27 -0.51
CA GLN A 130 3.48 5.12 -1.95
C GLN A 130 2.03 4.75 -2.33
N GLN A 131 1.40 3.89 -1.54
CA GLN A 131 0.05 3.41 -1.77
C GLN A 131 -0.70 3.14 -0.46
N VAL A 132 -2.03 3.03 -0.57
CA VAL A 132 -2.90 2.54 0.51
C VAL A 132 -3.74 1.42 -0.06
N GLU A 133 -3.66 0.27 0.54
CA GLU A 133 -4.21 -0.98 0.05
C GLU A 133 -5.49 -1.34 0.80
N PHE A 134 -6.50 -1.72 0.08
CA PHE A 134 -7.78 -2.16 0.63
C PHE A 134 -8.11 -3.54 0.09
N ARG A 135 -8.29 -4.48 1.01
CA ARG A 135 -8.76 -5.81 0.65
C ARG A 135 -10.21 -5.74 0.18
N CYS A 136 -10.52 -6.43 -0.91
CA CYS A 136 -11.88 -6.63 -1.39
C CYS A 136 -12.10 -8.12 -1.75
N SER A 137 -13.36 -8.51 -1.88
CA SER A 137 -13.74 -9.89 -2.22
C SER A 137 -13.77 -10.18 -3.72
N ASP A 138 -13.82 -9.12 -4.56
CA ASP A 138 -13.86 -9.21 -6.02
C ASP A 138 -13.33 -7.89 -6.60
N VAL A 139 -12.07 -7.90 -7.04
CA VAL A 139 -11.40 -6.71 -7.55
C VAL A 139 -11.90 -6.29 -8.93
N ASP A 140 -12.34 -7.24 -9.76
CA ASP A 140 -12.92 -6.93 -11.08
C ASP A 140 -14.25 -6.21 -10.92
N ARG A 141 -15.12 -6.73 -10.05
CA ARG A 141 -16.40 -6.11 -9.77
C ARG A 141 -16.25 -4.74 -9.13
N ALA A 142 -15.34 -4.59 -8.18
CA ALA A 142 -15.00 -3.31 -7.57
C ALA A 142 -14.55 -2.30 -8.64
N THR A 143 -13.66 -2.71 -9.55
CA THR A 143 -13.17 -1.88 -10.66
C THR A 143 -14.31 -1.41 -11.58
N VAL A 144 -15.26 -2.31 -11.91
CA VAL A 144 -16.45 -1.96 -12.73
C VAL A 144 -17.31 -0.90 -12.02
N ILE A 145 -17.60 -1.10 -10.74
CA ILE A 145 -18.39 -0.14 -9.95
C ILE A 145 -17.70 1.23 -9.91
N LEU A 146 -16.39 1.28 -9.64
CA LEU A 146 -15.65 2.54 -9.59
C LEU A 146 -15.68 3.28 -10.91
N ARG A 147 -15.56 2.58 -12.03
CA ARG A 147 -15.65 3.16 -13.36
C ARG A 147 -17.05 3.69 -13.66
N GLU A 148 -18.10 2.88 -13.43
CA GLU A 148 -19.46 3.18 -13.87
C GLU A 148 -20.19 4.17 -12.96
N ARG A 149 -19.93 4.12 -11.65
CA ARG A 149 -20.63 4.94 -10.66
C ARG A 149 -19.87 6.18 -10.22
N PHE A 150 -18.54 6.10 -10.25
CA PHE A 150 -17.68 7.19 -9.76
C PHE A 150 -16.82 7.81 -10.86
N GLY A 151 -16.89 7.31 -12.10
CA GLY A 151 -16.10 7.82 -13.23
C GLY A 151 -14.60 7.61 -13.03
N MET A 152 -14.20 6.66 -12.17
CA MET A 152 -12.79 6.38 -11.86
C MET A 152 -12.21 5.40 -12.87
N ASN A 153 -11.11 5.78 -13.49
CA ASN A 153 -10.35 4.87 -14.33
C ASN A 153 -9.24 4.23 -13.50
N ALA A 154 -9.16 2.91 -13.60
CA ALA A 154 -8.05 2.17 -13.03
C ALA A 154 -6.74 2.51 -13.79
N VAL A 155 -5.61 2.37 -13.10
CA VAL A 155 -4.28 2.57 -13.69
C VAL A 155 -4.02 1.53 -14.79
N TYR A 156 -4.50 0.30 -14.58
CA TYR A 156 -4.44 -0.76 -15.57
C TYR A 156 -5.83 -1.06 -16.12
N PRO A 157 -5.96 -1.30 -17.44
CA PRO A 157 -7.26 -1.63 -18.05
C PRO A 157 -7.84 -2.94 -17.51
N GLU A 158 -6.99 -3.86 -17.09
CA GLU A 158 -7.35 -5.16 -16.53
C GLU A 158 -6.66 -5.38 -15.19
N THR A 159 -7.28 -6.18 -14.33
CA THR A 159 -6.70 -6.66 -13.07
C THR A 159 -5.42 -7.44 -13.35
N ARG A 160 -4.41 -7.27 -12.51
CA ARG A 160 -3.11 -7.93 -12.60
C ARG A 160 -2.88 -8.89 -11.43
N LEU A 161 -1.92 -9.77 -11.61
CA LEU A 161 -1.34 -10.50 -10.48
C LEU A 161 -0.51 -9.54 -9.65
N GLY A 162 -0.69 -9.59 -8.36
CA GLY A 162 0.12 -8.90 -7.35
C GLY A 162 0.99 -9.88 -6.58
N ALA A 163 1.55 -9.41 -5.49
CA ALA A 163 2.36 -10.21 -4.59
C ALA A 163 1.58 -11.41 -4.03
N ASP A 164 2.28 -12.51 -3.80
CA ASP A 164 1.74 -13.75 -3.24
C ASP A 164 0.49 -14.30 -3.99
N GLY A 165 0.38 -13.97 -5.28
CA GLY A 165 -0.72 -14.44 -6.12
C GLY A 165 -2.04 -13.72 -5.88
N THR A 166 -2.02 -12.57 -5.24
CA THR A 166 -3.18 -11.67 -5.15
C THR A 166 -3.60 -11.19 -6.55
N ARG A 167 -4.82 -10.67 -6.65
CA ARG A 167 -5.30 -9.96 -7.84
C ARG A 167 -5.46 -8.50 -7.45
N VAL A 168 -4.91 -7.59 -8.25
CA VAL A 168 -4.83 -6.17 -7.90
C VAL A 168 -5.25 -5.26 -9.02
N ASN A 169 -5.79 -4.10 -8.66
CA ASN A 169 -5.88 -2.93 -9.53
C ASN A 169 -5.67 -1.65 -8.74
N PHE A 170 -5.23 -0.59 -9.40
CA PHE A 170 -4.81 0.65 -8.77
C PHE A 170 -5.63 1.83 -9.27
N PHE A 171 -5.87 2.78 -8.37
CA PHE A 171 -6.64 4.00 -8.65
C PHE A 171 -5.90 5.22 -8.13
N LEU A 172 -5.58 6.15 -9.02
CA LEU A 172 -4.95 7.41 -8.63
C LEU A 172 -6.02 8.45 -8.31
N VAL A 173 -6.17 8.78 -7.04
CA VAL A 173 -7.21 9.69 -6.55
C VAL A 173 -6.65 10.98 -5.99
N SER A 174 -7.50 11.98 -5.80
CA SER A 174 -7.12 13.20 -5.05
C SER A 174 -7.44 12.98 -3.58
N GLY A 175 -6.41 12.99 -2.74
CA GLY A 175 -6.54 12.91 -1.29
C GLY A 175 -7.14 14.19 -0.68
N SER A 176 -7.29 14.19 0.65
CA SER A 176 -7.92 15.26 1.42
C SER A 176 -7.25 16.63 1.27
N ASP A 177 -5.96 16.68 0.97
CA ASP A 177 -5.13 17.86 0.78
C ASP A 177 -4.88 18.20 -0.70
N ARG A 178 -5.68 17.64 -1.63
CA ARG A 178 -5.53 17.71 -3.09
C ARG A 178 -4.26 17.03 -3.64
N LYS A 179 -3.50 16.33 -2.82
CA LYS A 179 -2.38 15.50 -3.29
C LYS A 179 -2.91 14.21 -3.90
N LYS A 180 -2.14 13.66 -4.81
CA LYS A 180 -2.50 12.37 -5.40
C LYS A 180 -2.15 11.25 -4.43
N VAL A 181 -3.08 10.31 -4.29
CA VAL A 181 -2.93 9.08 -3.49
C VAL A 181 -3.17 7.91 -4.42
N LEU A 182 -2.32 6.91 -4.36
CA LEU A 182 -2.53 5.65 -5.04
C LEU A 182 -3.29 4.72 -4.10
N ILE A 183 -4.47 4.29 -4.52
CA ILE A 183 -5.26 3.28 -3.82
C ILE A 183 -5.12 1.97 -4.58
N GLU A 184 -4.69 0.93 -3.90
CA GLU A 184 -4.72 -0.43 -4.38
C GLU A 184 -5.96 -1.14 -3.85
N LEU A 185 -6.72 -1.77 -4.73
CA LEU A 185 -7.70 -2.78 -4.36
C LEU A 185 -7.12 -4.15 -4.66
N TYR A 186 -7.11 -5.03 -3.65
CA TYR A 186 -6.60 -6.37 -3.82
C TYR A 186 -7.57 -7.44 -3.33
N GLU A 187 -7.57 -8.55 -4.03
CA GLU A 187 -8.27 -9.78 -3.69
C GLU A 187 -7.25 -10.84 -3.32
N ALA A 188 -7.41 -11.45 -2.16
CA ALA A 188 -6.51 -12.52 -1.74
C ALA A 188 -6.52 -13.66 -2.77
N GLY A 189 -5.35 -14.12 -3.13
CA GLY A 189 -5.20 -15.30 -3.96
C GLY A 189 -5.83 -16.55 -3.32
N PRO A 190 -6.07 -17.63 -4.08
CA PRO A 190 -6.53 -18.88 -3.53
C PRO A 190 -5.51 -19.37 -2.48
N ILE A 191 -6.03 -19.78 -1.32
CA ILE A 191 -5.19 -20.38 -0.27
C ILE A 191 -4.48 -21.59 -0.89
N ARG A 192 -3.17 -21.50 -1.09
CA ARG A 192 -2.36 -22.65 -1.47
C ARG A 192 -2.05 -23.44 -0.19
N PHE A 193 -2.69 -24.59 -0.04
CA PHE A 193 -2.39 -25.56 1.01
C PHE A 193 -1.11 -26.32 0.68
#